data_4d1923b64b21756f494bf69aeefb919c
#
_entry.id   4d1923b64b21756f494bf69aeefb919c
#
_cell.length_a   1.000
_cell.length_b   1.000
_cell.length_c   1.000
_cell.angle_alpha   90.00
_cell.angle_beta   90.00
_cell.angle_gamma   90.00
#
_symmetry.space_group_name_H-M   'P 1'
#
loop_
_entity.id
_entity.type
_entity.pdbx_description
1 polymer ?
#
loop_
_entity_poly.entity_id
_entity_poly.type
_entity_poly.pdbx_seq_one_letter_code
_entity_poly.pdbx_strand_id
1 'polypeptide(L)'
;MEDTVFQITNARLLSRVVEGIEELASDGADMMGDIYEYMLGKMAASGTNGQFRTPRHIIRMMVELMRPTLDDIICDPAMGSAGFIMEAAKYIAEHQGDELLNIDNRNRYRNEIFHGSDSDASMMRIGCMNMMLHDVDEPQLHYR
;
A
#
# COMPACT_ATOMS: atom_id res chain seq x y z
N MET A 1 -9.89 4.39 -11.67
CA MET A 1 -9.41 5.79 -11.54
C MET A 1 -10.16 6.79 -12.42
N GLU A 2 -11.29 6.41 -13.00
CA GLU A 2 -12.02 7.25 -13.99
C GLU A 2 -12.63 8.55 -13.42
N ASP A 3 -12.81 8.67 -12.11
CA ASP A 3 -13.43 9.86 -11.48
C ASP A 3 -12.47 10.78 -10.71
N THR A 4 -11.18 10.70 -10.99
CA THR A 4 -10.20 11.51 -10.27
C THR A 4 -10.06 12.89 -10.94
N VAL A 5 -10.56 13.94 -10.28
CA VAL A 5 -10.42 15.32 -10.73
C VAL A 5 -9.14 15.93 -10.17
N PHE A 6 -8.31 16.46 -11.06
CA PHE A 6 -7.10 17.17 -10.70
C PHE A 6 -7.44 18.50 -10.03
N GLN A 7 -7.07 18.67 -8.75
CA GLN A 7 -7.49 19.83 -7.94
C GLN A 7 -6.42 20.94 -7.80
N ILE A 8 -5.18 20.69 -8.26
CA ILE A 8 -4.11 21.70 -8.16
C ILE A 8 -4.22 22.65 -9.35
N THR A 9 -4.93 23.76 -9.17
CA THR A 9 -5.13 24.78 -10.21
C THR A 9 -4.00 25.80 -10.33
N ASN A 10 -3.12 25.88 -9.33
CA ASN A 10 -1.99 26.80 -9.31
C ASN A 10 -0.75 26.18 -9.95
N ALA A 11 -0.36 26.68 -11.15
CA ALA A 11 0.77 26.14 -11.92
C ALA A 11 2.10 26.15 -11.15
N ARG A 12 2.37 27.19 -10.35
CA ARG A 12 3.60 27.29 -9.54
C ARG A 12 3.62 26.21 -8.42
N LEU A 13 2.47 25.96 -7.79
CA LEU A 13 2.34 24.90 -6.79
C LEU A 13 2.52 23.54 -7.43
N LEU A 14 1.91 23.34 -8.61
CA LEU A 14 2.05 22.12 -9.36
C LEU A 14 3.51 21.80 -9.72
N SER A 15 4.25 22.78 -10.28
CA SER A 15 5.68 22.60 -10.60
C SER A 15 6.48 22.19 -9.36
N ARG A 16 6.26 22.86 -8.22
CA ARG A 16 6.97 22.51 -6.97
C ARG A 16 6.63 21.11 -6.46
N VAL A 17 5.38 20.66 -6.63
CA VAL A 17 4.97 19.31 -6.25
C VAL A 17 5.63 18.29 -7.18
N VAL A 18 5.64 18.53 -8.49
CA VAL A 18 6.30 17.65 -9.47
C VAL A 18 7.81 17.56 -9.19
N GLU A 19 8.49 18.70 -9.03
CA GLU A 19 9.91 18.73 -8.68
C GLU A 19 10.23 17.95 -7.40
N GLY A 20 9.41 18.14 -6.34
CA GLY A 20 9.58 17.40 -5.10
C GLY A 20 9.35 15.88 -5.25
N ILE A 21 8.41 15.45 -6.09
CA ILE A 21 8.19 14.04 -6.38
C ILE A 21 9.37 13.47 -7.20
N GLU A 22 9.90 14.21 -8.18
CA GLU A 22 11.06 13.78 -8.96
C GLU A 22 12.31 13.61 -8.10
N GLU A 23 12.56 14.52 -7.15
CA GLU A 23 13.64 14.39 -6.18
C GLU A 23 13.49 13.13 -5.33
N LEU A 24 12.29 12.85 -4.82
CA LEU A 24 12.00 11.66 -4.01
C LEU A 24 12.08 10.37 -4.83
N ALA A 25 11.62 10.36 -6.08
CA ALA A 25 11.67 9.20 -6.96
C ALA A 25 13.10 8.80 -7.33
N SER A 26 14.07 9.72 -7.25
CA SER A 26 15.48 9.42 -7.49
C SER A 26 16.12 8.56 -6.40
N ASP A 27 15.54 8.50 -5.22
CA ASP A 27 16.12 7.82 -4.05
C ASP A 27 15.66 6.34 -3.88
N GLY A 28 14.82 5.85 -4.77
CA GLY A 28 14.41 4.44 -4.87
C GLY A 28 12.94 4.18 -4.51
N ALA A 29 12.38 3.09 -5.07
CA ALA A 29 10.97 2.73 -4.93
C ALA A 29 10.55 2.43 -3.47
N ASP A 30 11.41 1.78 -2.69
CA ASP A 30 11.15 1.44 -1.28
C ASP A 30 10.89 2.69 -0.43
N MET A 31 11.59 3.79 -0.71
CA MET A 31 11.44 5.04 0.02
C MET A 31 10.10 5.71 -0.25
N MET A 32 9.54 5.58 -1.45
CA MET A 32 8.23 6.15 -1.80
C MET A 32 7.09 5.51 -0.99
N GLY A 33 7.15 4.21 -0.79
CA GLY A 33 6.20 3.48 0.06
C GLY A 33 6.25 3.96 1.51
N ASP A 34 7.44 4.07 2.08
CA ASP A 34 7.64 4.52 3.47
C ASP A 34 7.19 5.98 3.67
N ILE A 35 7.47 6.87 2.72
CA ILE A 35 7.00 8.27 2.75
C ILE A 35 5.47 8.31 2.69
N TYR A 36 4.86 7.53 1.80
CA TYR A 36 3.41 7.47 1.67
C TYR A 36 2.76 7.01 2.96
N GLU A 37 3.26 5.96 3.59
CA GLU A 37 2.76 5.51 4.88
C GLU A 37 2.98 6.51 6.02
N TYR A 38 4.12 7.21 6.04
CA TYR A 38 4.35 8.30 7.00
C TYR A 38 3.31 9.41 6.82
N MET A 39 3.02 9.82 5.59
CA MET A 39 1.99 10.81 5.30
C MET A 39 0.60 10.33 5.74
N LEU A 40 0.24 9.10 5.46
CA LEU A 40 -1.02 8.50 5.91
C LEU A 40 -1.12 8.50 7.46
N GLY A 41 -0.02 8.20 8.14
CA GLY A 41 0.06 8.28 9.61
C GLY A 41 -0.17 9.70 10.15
N LYS A 42 0.37 10.72 9.49
CA LYS A 42 0.15 12.13 9.86
C LYS A 42 -1.29 12.57 9.60
N MET A 43 -1.87 12.17 8.49
CA MET A 43 -3.28 12.46 8.17
C MET A 43 -4.23 11.80 9.19
N ALA A 44 -3.93 10.57 9.60
CA ALA A 44 -4.67 9.87 10.64
C ALA A 44 -4.63 10.62 12.00
N ALA A 45 -3.46 11.11 12.39
CA ALA A 45 -3.28 11.86 13.62
C ALA A 45 -4.00 13.24 13.62
N SER A 46 -4.26 13.82 12.44
CA SER A 46 -4.99 15.08 12.28
C SER A 46 -6.51 14.93 12.31
N GLY A 47 -7.05 13.71 12.48
CA GLY A 47 -8.48 13.44 12.55
C GLY A 47 -9.21 13.40 11.20
N THR A 48 -8.49 13.50 10.10
CA THR A 48 -9.04 13.43 8.75
C THR A 48 -8.84 12.02 8.19
N ASN A 49 -9.90 11.23 8.07
CA ASN A 49 -9.93 9.89 7.43
C ASN A 49 -8.98 8.80 7.99
N GLY A 50 -8.59 8.85 9.26
CA GLY A 50 -7.61 7.89 9.78
C GLY A 50 -7.83 7.40 11.20
N GLN A 51 -8.95 7.77 11.82
CA GLN A 51 -9.20 7.54 13.25
C GLN A 51 -9.38 6.06 13.66
N PHE A 52 -9.42 5.13 12.72
CA PHE A 52 -9.63 3.70 12.99
C PHE A 52 -8.51 2.81 12.45
N ARG A 53 -7.33 3.36 12.17
CA ARG A 53 -6.20 2.53 11.74
C ARG A 53 -5.65 1.72 12.91
N THR A 54 -5.50 0.42 12.70
CA THR A 54 -4.80 -0.44 13.65
C THR A 54 -3.34 0.01 13.78
N PRO A 55 -2.81 0.17 15.00
CA PRO A 55 -1.41 0.55 15.18
C PRO A 55 -0.44 -0.44 14.53
N ARG A 56 0.60 0.06 13.87
CA ARG A 56 1.55 -0.74 13.09
C ARG A 56 2.18 -1.89 13.88
N HIS A 57 2.55 -1.65 15.13
CA HIS A 57 3.13 -2.69 15.99
C HIS A 57 2.17 -3.84 16.29
N ILE A 58 0.86 -3.58 16.32
CA ILE A 58 -0.17 -4.63 16.48
C ILE A 58 -0.31 -5.43 15.19
N ILE A 59 -0.38 -4.75 14.04
CA ILE A 59 -0.43 -5.42 12.72
C ILE A 59 0.78 -6.33 12.56
N ARG A 60 1.98 -5.81 12.80
CA ARG A 60 3.23 -6.57 12.73
C ARG A 60 3.21 -7.80 13.64
N MET A 61 2.81 -7.64 14.89
CA MET A 61 2.69 -8.76 15.83
C MET A 61 1.75 -9.84 15.28
N MET A 62 0.61 -9.46 14.70
CA MET A 62 -0.36 -10.42 14.13
C MET A 62 0.24 -11.15 12.92
N VAL A 63 0.91 -10.44 12.02
CA VAL A 63 1.55 -11.02 10.84
C VAL A 63 2.67 -11.97 11.24
N GLU A 64 3.51 -11.60 12.19
CA GLU A 64 4.59 -12.45 12.75
C GLU A 64 4.05 -13.76 13.37
N LEU A 65 2.88 -13.70 13.99
CA LEU A 65 2.23 -14.90 14.54
C LEU A 65 1.63 -15.78 13.45
N MET A 66 1.04 -15.18 12.42
CA MET A 66 0.40 -15.92 11.30
C MET A 66 1.40 -16.50 10.31
N ARG A 67 2.56 -15.86 10.14
CA ARG A 67 3.65 -16.28 9.23
C ARG A 67 3.16 -16.57 7.80
N PRO A 68 2.57 -15.58 7.11
CA PRO A 68 2.08 -15.79 5.76
C PRO A 68 3.21 -16.15 4.80
N THR A 69 2.88 -16.94 3.78
CA THR A 69 3.81 -17.44 2.77
C THR A 69 3.32 -17.10 1.36
N LEU A 70 4.17 -17.33 0.34
CA LEU A 70 3.79 -17.20 -1.07
C LEU A 70 2.67 -18.14 -1.51
N ASP A 71 2.43 -19.24 -0.77
CA ASP A 71 1.37 -20.19 -1.08
C ASP A 71 -0.01 -19.76 -0.57
N ASP A 72 -0.05 -18.77 0.33
CA ASP A 72 -1.28 -18.27 0.92
C ASP A 72 -1.98 -17.26 -0.01
N ILE A 73 -3.29 -17.14 0.15
CA ILE A 73 -4.10 -16.03 -0.36
C ILE A 73 -4.49 -15.17 0.83
N ILE A 74 -4.10 -13.92 0.80
CA ILE A 74 -4.28 -12.96 1.89
C ILE A 74 -5.43 -12.03 1.54
N CYS A 75 -6.47 -11.99 2.40
CA CYS A 75 -7.65 -11.19 2.18
C CYS A 75 -7.95 -10.28 3.39
N ASP A 76 -8.07 -8.98 3.14
CA ASP A 76 -8.56 -8.02 4.12
C ASP A 76 -9.92 -7.46 3.66
N PRO A 77 -11.04 -7.87 4.29
CA PRO A 77 -12.39 -7.45 3.88
C PRO A 77 -12.76 -6.03 4.30
N ALA A 78 -11.92 -5.34 5.08
CA ALA A 78 -12.09 -3.96 5.54
C ALA A 78 -10.73 -3.24 5.53
N MET A 79 -10.08 -3.26 4.37
CA MET A 79 -8.66 -3.01 4.23
C MET A 79 -8.20 -1.58 4.57
N GLY A 80 -9.11 -0.60 4.52
CA GLY A 80 -8.76 0.79 4.74
C GLY A 80 -7.61 1.22 3.83
N SER A 81 -6.48 1.61 4.42
CA SER A 81 -5.24 1.94 3.70
C SER A 81 -4.37 0.72 3.36
N ALA A 82 -4.89 -0.49 3.44
CA ALA A 82 -4.22 -1.77 3.20
C ALA A 82 -3.06 -2.11 4.16
N GLY A 83 -3.09 -1.59 5.40
CA GLY A 83 -1.99 -1.76 6.35
C GLY A 83 -1.66 -3.23 6.67
N PHE A 84 -2.66 -4.10 6.83
CA PHE A 84 -2.45 -5.54 7.06
C PHE A 84 -1.85 -6.24 5.85
N ILE A 85 -2.35 -5.93 4.67
CA ILE A 85 -1.85 -6.50 3.41
C ILE A 85 -0.39 -6.09 3.21
N MET A 86 -0.05 -4.82 3.43
CA MET A 86 1.32 -4.32 3.28
C MET A 86 2.30 -4.95 4.26
N GLU A 87 1.92 -5.12 5.51
CA GLU A 87 2.79 -5.79 6.49
C GLU A 87 2.96 -7.28 6.16
N ALA A 88 1.92 -7.94 5.65
CA ALA A 88 2.01 -9.32 5.18
C ALA A 88 2.91 -9.43 3.93
N ALA A 89 2.79 -8.52 2.98
CA ALA A 89 3.63 -8.46 1.79
C ALA A 89 5.11 -8.29 2.18
N LYS A 90 5.39 -7.35 3.08
CA LYS A 90 6.73 -7.11 3.61
C LYS A 90 7.30 -8.35 4.30
N TYR A 91 6.50 -9.01 5.14
CA TYR A 91 6.90 -10.23 5.83
C TYR A 91 7.31 -11.33 4.83
N ILE A 92 6.51 -11.57 3.79
CA ILE A 92 6.81 -12.55 2.74
C ILE A 92 8.12 -12.17 2.01
N ALA A 93 8.28 -10.91 1.62
CA ALA A 93 9.49 -10.44 0.95
C ALA A 93 10.75 -10.59 1.80
N GLU A 94 10.66 -10.35 3.11
CA GLU A 94 11.77 -10.53 4.06
C GLU A 94 12.14 -12.01 4.30
N HIS A 95 11.17 -12.93 4.30
CA HIS A 95 11.38 -14.32 4.65
C HIS A 95 11.52 -15.26 3.46
N GLN A 96 10.96 -14.89 2.30
CA GLN A 96 10.97 -15.69 1.07
C GLN A 96 11.51 -14.90 -0.12
N GLY A 97 12.39 -13.92 0.12
CA GLY A 97 12.97 -13.06 -0.92
C GLY A 97 13.71 -13.84 -2.01
N ASP A 98 14.40 -14.92 -1.68
CA ASP A 98 15.07 -15.78 -2.65
C ASP A 98 14.08 -16.47 -3.59
N GLU A 99 12.90 -16.85 -3.10
CA GLU A 99 11.85 -17.47 -3.89
C GLU A 99 11.21 -16.48 -4.89
N LEU A 100 11.23 -15.17 -4.57
CA LEU A 100 10.78 -14.10 -5.45
C LEU A 100 11.72 -13.82 -6.64
N LEU A 101 12.91 -14.43 -6.68
CA LEU A 101 13.77 -14.42 -7.86
C LEU A 101 13.18 -15.26 -9.00
N ASN A 102 12.34 -16.25 -8.69
CA ASN A 102 11.55 -16.98 -9.68
C ASN A 102 10.46 -16.07 -10.25
N ILE A 103 10.34 -16.04 -11.59
CA ILE A 103 9.39 -15.15 -12.30
C ILE A 103 7.94 -15.49 -11.99
N ASP A 104 7.59 -16.76 -11.83
CA ASP A 104 6.22 -17.20 -11.55
C ASP A 104 5.81 -16.80 -10.13
N ASN A 105 6.69 -17.00 -9.15
CA ASN A 105 6.47 -16.57 -7.76
C ASN A 105 6.33 -15.06 -7.65
N ARG A 106 7.16 -14.31 -8.39
CA ARG A 106 7.06 -12.84 -8.44
C ARG A 106 5.76 -12.38 -9.05
N ASN A 107 5.33 -12.97 -10.14
CA ASN A 107 4.05 -12.65 -10.78
C ASN A 107 2.89 -12.95 -9.82
N ARG A 108 2.92 -14.10 -9.16
CA ARG A 108 1.92 -14.46 -8.16
C ARG A 108 1.89 -13.46 -6.99
N TYR A 109 3.04 -13.12 -6.44
CA TYR A 109 3.16 -12.11 -5.37
C TYR A 109 2.58 -10.76 -5.78
N ARG A 110 2.89 -10.29 -7.00
CA ARG A 110 2.49 -8.97 -7.46
C ARG A 110 1.01 -8.86 -7.83
N ASN A 111 0.40 -9.96 -8.28
CA ASN A 111 -0.87 -9.88 -8.99
C ASN A 111 -1.98 -10.78 -8.42
N GLU A 112 -1.67 -11.79 -7.61
CA GLU A 112 -2.63 -12.85 -7.33
C GLU A 112 -2.98 -13.04 -5.85
N ILE A 113 -2.01 -12.92 -4.93
CA ILE A 113 -2.21 -13.37 -3.55
C ILE A 113 -2.84 -12.32 -2.63
N PHE A 114 -2.84 -11.04 -3.01
CA PHE A 114 -3.34 -9.97 -2.16
C PHE A 114 -4.73 -9.50 -2.60
N HIS A 115 -5.69 -9.68 -1.72
CA HIS A 115 -7.09 -9.31 -1.92
C HIS A 115 -7.52 -8.32 -0.86
N GLY A 116 -8.25 -7.28 -1.29
CA GLY A 116 -8.79 -6.28 -0.37
C GLY A 116 -10.19 -5.83 -0.74
N SER A 117 -10.98 -5.44 0.25
CA SER A 117 -12.24 -4.76 0.00
C SER A 117 -12.48 -3.65 1.01
N ASP A 118 -13.23 -2.63 0.60
CA ASP A 118 -13.70 -1.57 1.49
C ASP A 118 -15.00 -0.97 0.95
N SER A 119 -15.78 -0.35 1.83
CA SER A 119 -17.00 0.38 1.48
C SER A 119 -16.77 1.87 1.21
N ASP A 120 -15.57 2.39 1.49
CA ASP A 120 -15.17 3.76 1.21
C ASP A 120 -14.28 3.82 -0.05
N ALA A 121 -14.80 4.45 -1.11
CA ALA A 121 -14.07 4.61 -2.36
C ALA A 121 -12.75 5.39 -2.20
N SER A 122 -12.66 6.30 -1.23
CA SER A 122 -11.42 7.02 -0.94
C SER A 122 -10.39 6.10 -0.30
N MET A 123 -10.81 5.23 0.64
CA MET A 123 -9.94 4.22 1.25
C MET A 123 -9.46 3.20 0.21
N MET A 124 -10.34 2.76 -0.69
CA MET A 124 -9.96 1.89 -1.82
C MET A 124 -8.83 2.48 -2.67
N ARG A 125 -8.93 3.78 -3.01
CA ARG A 125 -7.87 4.47 -3.78
C ARG A 125 -6.56 4.57 -2.98
N ILE A 126 -6.65 4.97 -1.70
CA ILE A 126 -5.50 5.09 -0.81
C ILE A 126 -4.81 3.73 -0.64
N GLY A 127 -5.58 2.67 -0.37
CA GLY A 127 -5.05 1.33 -0.21
C GLY A 127 -4.42 0.80 -1.50
N CYS A 128 -5.06 1.00 -2.65
CA CYS A 128 -4.51 0.63 -3.96
C CYS A 128 -3.17 1.32 -4.22
N MET A 129 -3.08 2.63 -4.01
CA MET A 129 -1.83 3.38 -4.17
C MET A 129 -0.74 2.89 -3.21
N ASN A 130 -1.11 2.61 -1.95
CA ASN A 130 -0.18 2.07 -0.97
C ASN A 130 0.40 0.72 -1.43
N MET A 131 -0.45 -0.17 -1.92
CA MET A 131 -0.03 -1.49 -2.43
C MET A 131 0.88 -1.37 -3.65
N MET A 132 0.54 -0.53 -4.62
CA MET A 132 1.37 -0.29 -5.81
C MET A 132 2.75 0.29 -5.47
N LEU A 133 2.85 1.15 -4.47
CA LEU A 133 4.12 1.73 -4.00
C LEU A 133 5.00 0.72 -3.24
N HIS A 134 4.47 -0.47 -2.93
CA HIS A 134 5.16 -1.58 -2.28
C HIS A 134 5.21 -2.83 -3.16
N ASP A 135 5.33 -2.66 -4.46
CA ASP A 135 5.51 -3.75 -5.45
C ASP A 135 4.34 -4.76 -5.57
N VAL A 136 3.14 -4.40 -5.11
CA VAL A 136 1.91 -5.13 -5.40
C VAL A 136 1.21 -4.40 -6.55
N ASP A 137 1.48 -4.82 -7.81
CA ASP A 137 1.12 -4.05 -8.99
C ASP A 137 -0.37 -4.13 -9.35
N GLU A 138 -0.97 -5.32 -9.27
CA GLU A 138 -2.38 -5.56 -9.62
C GLU A 138 -3.15 -6.22 -8.47
N PRO A 139 -3.33 -5.53 -7.33
CA PRO A 139 -4.05 -6.10 -6.20
C PRO A 139 -5.51 -6.39 -6.56
N GLN A 140 -6.04 -7.51 -6.06
CA GLN A 140 -7.42 -7.93 -6.29
C GLN A 140 -8.36 -7.16 -5.35
N LEU A 141 -8.84 -6.00 -5.79
CA LEU A 141 -9.63 -5.09 -4.97
C LEU A 141 -11.12 -5.11 -5.34
N HIS A 142 -11.97 -5.16 -4.33
CA HIS A 142 -13.43 -5.23 -4.50
C HIS A 142 -14.11 -4.12 -3.67
N TYR A 143 -14.84 -3.23 -4.34
CA TYR A 143 -15.71 -2.26 -3.69
C TYR A 143 -16.99 -2.95 -3.19
N ARG A 144 -17.39 -2.71 -1.92
CA ARG A 144 -18.59 -3.32 -1.32
C ARG A 144 -19.49 -2.27 -0.68
#